data_148373b303e111eb4f8626c447d30dba
#
_entry.id   148373b303e111eb4f8626c447d30dba
#
_cell.length_a   1.000
_cell.length_b   1.000
_cell.length_c   1.000
_cell.angle_alpha   90.00
_cell.angle_beta   90.00
_cell.angle_gamma   90.00
#
_symmetry.space_group_name_H-M   'P 1'
#
loop_
_entity.id
_entity.type
_entity.pdbx_description
1 polymer ?
#
loop_
_entity_poly.entity_id
_entity_poly.type
_entity_poly.pdbx_seq_one_letter_code
_entity_poly.pdbx_strand_id
1 'polypeptide(L)'
;MTSDTVVLPLIIHTYYLFSWDYRLMKTAHFQPINYSTTAASVPMQPASWDIWDQKYRLKAKDGQVIDETIDSTYQRVAKALAEVETTQELREYWDDKFLWALRHGAIPAGRIISNAGAWDHKPATSTINCTVSGTITDSMDDILRKVHEAGLTLKAGCGTGYEFSTLRPRGAYVSGAGSYTSGPLSFMDIYDKMCFTVSSAGGRRGAQMGTFDIGHPDVMEFIRAKREAGRLRQFNLSLLISDEFMEAVKQDKDWTLSFPLLAKEAAQDRIDLNNSDLIAWRQWPTHDGLIHSDAGEVACRIYRKIRARRLWDAIMAST
;
A
#
# COMPACT_ATOMS: atom_id res chain seq x y z
N MET A 1 -6.75 -13.03 22.23
CA MET A 1 -7.92 -12.49 21.50
C MET A 1 -7.39 -11.45 20.55
N THR A 2 -7.26 -11.78 19.27
CA THR A 2 -6.71 -10.91 18.23
C THR A 2 -7.81 -10.00 17.71
N SER A 3 -7.62 -8.69 17.82
CA SER A 3 -8.56 -7.70 17.29
C SER A 3 -8.46 -7.67 15.76
N ASP A 4 -9.52 -8.06 15.09
CA ASP A 4 -9.63 -7.95 13.64
C ASP A 4 -9.95 -6.50 13.26
N THR A 5 -9.03 -5.86 12.56
CA THR A 5 -9.23 -4.49 12.05
C THR A 5 -10.03 -4.56 10.76
N VAL A 6 -11.26 -4.05 10.77
CA VAL A 6 -12.10 -3.96 9.58
C VAL A 6 -11.77 -2.71 8.80
N VAL A 7 -11.29 -2.88 7.59
CA VAL A 7 -11.10 -1.80 6.62
C VAL A 7 -12.35 -1.78 5.74
N LEU A 8 -13.17 -0.71 5.81
CA LEU A 8 -14.29 -0.52 4.90
C LEU A 8 -13.77 -0.14 3.50
N PRO A 9 -14.33 -0.74 2.44
CA PRO A 9 -13.67 -0.79 1.16
C PRO A 9 -13.82 0.49 0.34
N LEU A 10 -12.73 1.19 0.23
CA LEU A 10 -12.32 1.53 -1.11
C LEU A 10 -11.27 0.51 -1.61
N ILE A 11 -11.49 -0.75 -1.43
CA ILE A 11 -10.65 -1.95 -1.70
C ILE A 11 -10.21 -2.61 -0.38
N ILE A 12 -10.88 -3.68 -0.02
CA ILE A 12 -10.49 -4.58 1.06
C ILE A 12 -9.23 -5.32 0.64
N HIS A 13 -8.12 -5.10 1.36
CA HIS A 13 -7.01 -6.03 1.37
C HIS A 13 -6.86 -6.57 2.80
N THR A 14 -7.43 -7.74 3.01
CA THR A 14 -7.18 -8.51 4.23
C THR A 14 -5.78 -9.11 4.14
N TYR A 15 -4.83 -8.58 4.91
CA TYR A 15 -3.53 -9.22 5.09
C TYR A 15 -3.66 -10.31 6.14
N TYR A 16 -3.87 -11.55 5.71
CA TYR A 16 -3.50 -12.70 6.50
C TYR A 16 -1.99 -12.86 6.44
N LEU A 17 -1.30 -12.58 7.54
CA LEU A 17 0.06 -13.07 7.78
C LEU A 17 -0.01 -14.59 7.98
N PHE A 18 -0.07 -15.35 6.89
CA PHE A 18 0.28 -16.76 6.93
C PHE A 18 1.79 -16.85 7.03
N SER A 19 2.29 -17.21 8.23
CA SER A 19 3.60 -17.85 8.31
C SER A 19 3.46 -19.22 7.63
N TRP A 20 3.79 -19.28 6.36
CA TRP A 20 3.86 -20.53 5.63
C TRP A 20 5.02 -21.33 6.20
N ASP A 21 4.72 -22.39 6.96
CA ASP A 21 5.72 -23.34 7.38
C ASP A 21 6.18 -24.12 6.13
N TYR A 22 7.34 -23.73 5.62
CA TYR A 22 7.98 -24.32 4.44
C TYR A 22 8.21 -25.85 4.57
N ARG A 23 8.06 -26.40 5.78
CA ARG A 23 8.17 -27.83 6.08
C ARG A 23 6.93 -28.62 5.69
N LEU A 24 5.74 -28.02 5.65
CA LEU A 24 4.49 -28.68 5.28
C LEU A 24 4.36 -28.93 3.77
N MET A 25 5.07 -28.20 2.93
CA MET A 25 5.05 -28.43 1.47
C MET A 25 5.82 -29.69 1.02
N LYS A 26 6.75 -30.20 1.83
CA LYS A 26 7.53 -31.41 1.46
C LYS A 26 6.77 -32.73 1.61
N THR A 27 5.59 -32.76 2.22
CA THR A 27 4.81 -33.97 2.46
C THR A 27 3.42 -34.00 1.82
N ALA A 28 3.03 -32.93 1.14
CA ALA A 28 1.80 -32.98 0.34
C ALA A 28 2.09 -33.75 -0.94
N HIS A 29 1.71 -35.03 -0.95
CA HIS A 29 1.56 -35.78 -2.19
C HIS A 29 0.42 -35.12 -2.98
N PHE A 30 0.75 -34.16 -3.84
CA PHE A 30 -0.18 -33.68 -4.86
C PHE A 30 -0.49 -34.84 -5.78
N GLN A 31 -1.66 -35.44 -5.64
CA GLN A 31 -2.18 -36.31 -6.68
C GLN A 31 -2.35 -35.46 -7.93
N PRO A 32 -1.81 -35.90 -9.09
CA PRO A 32 -2.01 -35.18 -10.33
C PRO A 32 -3.51 -35.12 -10.61
N ILE A 33 -4.10 -33.92 -10.52
CA ILE A 33 -5.44 -33.68 -11.01
C ILE A 33 -5.35 -33.90 -12.51
N ASN A 34 -6.04 -34.92 -13.06
CA ASN A 34 -6.18 -35.12 -14.48
C ASN A 34 -6.99 -33.96 -15.06
N TYR A 35 -6.29 -32.92 -15.49
CA TYR A 35 -6.87 -31.82 -16.23
C TYR A 35 -7.21 -32.32 -17.64
N SER A 36 -8.50 -32.30 -17.99
CA SER A 36 -8.91 -32.51 -19.38
C SER A 36 -8.19 -31.52 -20.27
N THR A 37 -7.42 -32.00 -21.21
CA THR A 37 -6.64 -31.20 -22.17
C THR A 37 -7.50 -30.45 -23.20
N THR A 38 -8.82 -30.56 -23.13
CA THR A 38 -9.81 -29.97 -24.05
C THR A 38 -10.64 -28.86 -23.43
N ALA A 39 -10.05 -28.02 -22.56
CA ALA A 39 -10.78 -26.83 -22.16
C ALA A 39 -10.78 -25.80 -23.32
N ALA A 40 -11.96 -25.38 -23.71
CA ALA A 40 -12.11 -24.30 -24.70
C ALA A 40 -11.36 -23.06 -24.20
N SER A 41 -10.55 -22.44 -25.05
CA SER A 41 -9.89 -21.18 -24.73
C SER A 41 -10.94 -20.14 -24.33
N VAL A 42 -10.68 -19.39 -23.25
CA VAL A 42 -11.59 -18.31 -22.82
C VAL A 42 -11.70 -17.32 -23.99
N PRO A 43 -12.91 -17.07 -24.51
CA PRO A 43 -13.08 -16.17 -25.64
C PRO A 43 -12.76 -14.74 -25.21
N MET A 44 -11.91 -14.06 -25.99
CA MET A 44 -11.57 -12.67 -25.74
C MET A 44 -12.46 -11.73 -26.54
N GLN A 45 -12.92 -10.67 -25.87
CA GLN A 45 -13.66 -9.58 -26.50
C GLN A 45 -12.74 -8.74 -27.41
N PRO A 46 -13.27 -8.05 -28.44
CA PRO A 46 -12.47 -7.16 -29.30
C PRO A 46 -11.64 -6.13 -28.53
N ALA A 47 -12.23 -5.50 -27.49
CA ALA A 47 -11.53 -4.56 -26.62
C ALA A 47 -10.33 -5.20 -25.87
N SER A 48 -10.42 -6.47 -25.51
CA SER A 48 -9.33 -7.19 -24.85
C SER A 48 -8.16 -7.44 -25.78
N TRP A 49 -8.42 -7.74 -27.06
CA TRP A 49 -7.40 -7.87 -28.09
C TRP A 49 -6.67 -6.57 -28.33
N ASP A 50 -7.40 -5.46 -28.44
CA ASP A 50 -6.83 -4.12 -28.64
C ASP A 50 -5.94 -3.71 -27.47
N ILE A 51 -6.40 -3.91 -26.24
CA ILE A 51 -5.62 -3.62 -25.01
C ILE A 51 -4.37 -4.51 -24.93
N TRP A 52 -4.50 -5.80 -25.26
CA TRP A 52 -3.35 -6.69 -25.30
C TRP A 52 -2.30 -6.23 -26.30
N ASP A 53 -2.67 -5.95 -27.54
CA ASP A 53 -1.74 -5.51 -28.58
C ASP A 53 -1.05 -4.19 -28.24
N GLN A 54 -1.77 -3.24 -27.67
CA GLN A 54 -1.24 -1.92 -27.34
C GLN A 54 -0.36 -1.90 -26.09
N LYS A 55 -0.67 -2.71 -25.08
CA LYS A 55 -0.06 -2.57 -23.75
C LYS A 55 0.74 -3.77 -23.27
N TYR A 56 0.37 -4.97 -23.66
CA TYR A 56 0.93 -6.20 -23.07
C TYR A 56 1.77 -7.03 -24.03
N ARG A 57 1.49 -6.94 -25.32
CA ARG A 57 2.23 -7.64 -26.37
C ARG A 57 3.68 -7.19 -26.38
N LEU A 58 4.62 -8.12 -26.25
CA LEU A 58 6.04 -7.79 -26.30
C LEU A 58 6.45 -7.42 -27.72
N LYS A 59 7.03 -6.23 -27.86
CA LYS A 59 7.61 -5.72 -29.10
C LYS A 59 9.04 -5.25 -28.82
N ALA A 60 9.94 -5.43 -29.77
CA ALA A 60 11.29 -4.88 -29.73
C ALA A 60 11.27 -3.35 -29.89
N LYS A 61 12.40 -2.68 -29.68
CA LYS A 61 12.53 -1.21 -29.75
C LYS A 61 12.19 -0.67 -31.15
N ASP A 62 12.47 -1.42 -32.20
CA ASP A 62 12.17 -1.07 -33.60
C ASP A 62 10.72 -1.37 -34.01
N GLY A 63 9.91 -1.88 -33.09
CA GLY A 63 8.53 -2.25 -33.32
C GLY A 63 8.31 -3.69 -33.79
N GLN A 64 9.38 -4.48 -33.99
CA GLN A 64 9.25 -5.89 -34.32
C GLN A 64 8.44 -6.61 -33.23
N VAL A 65 7.46 -7.39 -33.67
CA VAL A 65 6.63 -8.20 -32.79
C VAL A 65 7.41 -9.41 -32.29
N ILE A 66 7.48 -9.58 -30.98
CA ILE A 66 8.10 -10.74 -30.31
C ILE A 66 7.00 -11.75 -29.91
N ASP A 67 5.94 -11.28 -29.22
CA ASP A 67 4.79 -12.13 -28.95
C ASP A 67 3.86 -12.12 -30.19
N GLU A 68 3.94 -13.14 -31.02
CA GLU A 68 3.12 -13.21 -32.24
C GLU A 68 1.63 -13.32 -31.92
N THR A 69 1.29 -14.07 -30.87
CA THR A 69 -0.07 -14.32 -30.41
C THR A 69 -0.18 -14.09 -28.89
N ILE A 70 -1.40 -14.06 -28.38
CA ILE A 70 -1.61 -14.02 -26.93
C ILE A 70 -1.07 -15.29 -26.24
N ASP A 71 -1.11 -16.42 -26.94
CA ASP A 71 -0.55 -17.67 -26.44
C ASP A 71 0.97 -17.59 -26.30
N SER A 72 1.66 -16.90 -27.23
CA SER A 72 3.10 -16.61 -27.12
C SER A 72 3.41 -15.78 -25.87
N THR A 73 2.54 -14.81 -25.53
CA THR A 73 2.63 -14.07 -24.26
C THR A 73 2.48 -15.01 -23.06
N TYR A 74 1.51 -15.93 -23.09
CA TYR A 74 1.29 -16.88 -22.00
C TYR A 74 2.48 -17.82 -21.83
N GLN A 75 3.04 -18.34 -22.90
CA GLN A 75 4.24 -19.19 -22.89
C GLN A 75 5.45 -18.46 -22.31
N ARG A 76 5.71 -17.22 -22.74
CA ARG A 76 6.80 -16.41 -22.21
C ARG A 76 6.67 -16.18 -20.71
N VAL A 77 5.45 -15.82 -20.26
CA VAL A 77 5.17 -15.54 -18.85
C VAL A 77 5.29 -16.81 -18.00
N ALA A 78 4.68 -17.92 -18.43
CA ALA A 78 4.71 -19.20 -17.72
C ALA A 78 6.14 -19.68 -17.53
N LYS A 79 6.93 -19.69 -18.61
CA LYS A 79 8.35 -20.06 -18.58
C LYS A 79 9.14 -19.19 -17.59
N ALA A 80 8.99 -17.86 -17.65
CA ALA A 80 9.71 -16.94 -16.77
C ALA A 80 9.35 -17.11 -15.30
N LEU A 81 8.10 -17.45 -14.99
CA LEU A 81 7.68 -17.73 -13.61
C LEU A 81 8.25 -19.05 -13.11
N ALA A 82 8.38 -20.05 -13.98
CA ALA A 82 8.93 -21.34 -13.64
C ALA A 82 10.47 -21.33 -13.48
N GLU A 83 11.17 -20.35 -14.05
CA GLU A 83 12.65 -20.24 -13.97
C GLU A 83 13.18 -20.11 -12.54
N VAL A 84 12.35 -19.73 -11.56
CA VAL A 84 12.74 -19.64 -10.14
C VAL A 84 12.94 -21.02 -9.50
N GLU A 85 12.45 -22.07 -10.12
CA GLU A 85 12.56 -23.42 -9.59
C GLU A 85 14.00 -23.96 -9.70
N THR A 86 14.36 -24.80 -8.73
CA THR A 86 15.75 -25.25 -8.55
C THR A 86 16.20 -26.32 -9.52
N THR A 87 15.28 -27.18 -10.00
CA THR A 87 15.58 -28.26 -10.92
C THR A 87 14.86 -28.11 -12.26
N GLN A 88 15.40 -28.74 -13.29
CA GLN A 88 14.81 -28.70 -14.63
C GLN A 88 13.42 -29.37 -14.65
N GLU A 89 13.24 -30.49 -13.94
CA GLU A 89 11.95 -31.18 -13.85
C GLU A 89 10.88 -30.29 -13.19
N LEU A 90 11.26 -29.54 -12.14
CA LEU A 90 10.32 -28.60 -11.49
C LEU A 90 10.00 -27.42 -12.41
N ARG A 91 10.97 -26.92 -13.17
CA ARG A 91 10.73 -25.85 -14.15
C ARG A 91 9.73 -26.29 -15.21
N GLU A 92 9.93 -27.46 -15.80
CA GLU A 92 9.01 -28.01 -16.81
C GLU A 92 7.62 -28.27 -16.22
N TYR A 93 7.56 -28.83 -15.01
CA TYR A 93 6.29 -29.07 -14.32
C TYR A 93 5.51 -27.78 -14.06
N TRP A 94 6.17 -26.73 -13.52
CA TRP A 94 5.50 -25.48 -13.21
C TRP A 94 5.21 -24.63 -14.45
N ASP A 95 6.05 -24.68 -15.49
CA ASP A 95 5.76 -24.06 -16.78
C ASP A 95 4.44 -24.58 -17.35
N ASP A 96 4.25 -25.89 -17.41
CA ASP A 96 3.00 -26.51 -17.84
C ASP A 96 1.79 -26.04 -16.99
N LYS A 97 1.96 -25.97 -15.66
CA LYS A 97 0.86 -25.55 -14.75
C LYS A 97 0.51 -24.08 -14.92
N PHE A 98 1.50 -23.21 -15.00
CA PHE A 98 1.28 -21.78 -15.22
C PHE A 98 0.67 -21.52 -16.59
N LEU A 99 1.16 -22.18 -17.63
CA LEU A 99 0.61 -22.07 -18.98
C LEU A 99 -0.85 -22.55 -19.03
N TRP A 100 -1.14 -23.67 -18.39
CA TRP A 100 -2.51 -24.16 -18.26
C TRP A 100 -3.41 -23.14 -17.57
N ALA A 101 -2.99 -22.57 -16.44
CA ALA A 101 -3.75 -21.58 -15.69
C ALA A 101 -4.05 -20.31 -16.51
N LEU A 102 -3.04 -19.80 -17.23
CA LEU A 102 -3.18 -18.62 -18.09
C LEU A 102 -4.20 -18.87 -19.22
N ARG A 103 -4.12 -20.04 -19.88
CA ARG A 103 -5.07 -20.43 -20.92
C ARG A 103 -6.50 -20.63 -20.41
N HIS A 104 -6.65 -20.91 -19.11
CA HIS A 104 -7.95 -21.12 -18.44
C HIS A 104 -8.47 -19.89 -17.69
N GLY A 105 -7.93 -18.70 -17.99
CA GLY A 105 -8.47 -17.43 -17.51
C GLY A 105 -7.82 -16.86 -16.26
N ALA A 106 -6.68 -17.41 -15.79
CA ALA A 106 -5.88 -16.73 -14.77
C ALA A 106 -5.29 -15.45 -15.35
N ILE A 107 -5.50 -14.32 -14.68
CA ILE A 107 -5.02 -12.99 -15.12
C ILE A 107 -4.04 -12.46 -14.07
N PRO A 108 -2.71 -12.63 -14.28
CA PRO A 108 -1.71 -12.01 -13.43
C PRO A 108 -1.75 -10.49 -13.50
N ALA A 109 -1.10 -9.83 -12.53
CA ALA A 109 -0.94 -8.40 -12.57
C ALA A 109 -0.28 -7.92 -13.88
N GLY A 110 -0.72 -6.77 -14.38
CA GLY A 110 -0.29 -6.27 -15.69
C GLY A 110 1.23 -6.19 -15.88
N ARG A 111 1.98 -5.96 -14.82
CA ARG A 111 3.45 -5.95 -14.86
C ARG A 111 4.05 -7.33 -15.09
N ILE A 112 3.43 -8.37 -14.58
CA ILE A 112 3.85 -9.75 -14.84
C ILE A 112 3.62 -10.07 -16.31
N ILE A 113 2.41 -9.80 -16.84
CA ILE A 113 2.09 -10.05 -18.26
C ILE A 113 3.04 -9.30 -19.20
N SER A 114 3.35 -8.03 -18.91
CA SER A 114 4.13 -7.20 -19.82
C SER A 114 5.64 -7.39 -19.69
N ASN A 115 6.16 -7.85 -18.55
CA ASN A 115 7.59 -7.81 -18.26
C ASN A 115 8.24 -9.16 -17.93
N ALA A 116 7.48 -10.15 -17.43
CA ALA A 116 8.06 -11.47 -17.15
C ALA A 116 8.62 -12.10 -18.45
N GLY A 117 9.86 -12.54 -18.43
CA GLY A 117 10.56 -13.11 -19.58
C GLY A 117 10.86 -12.10 -20.70
N ALA A 118 10.83 -10.80 -20.41
CA ALA A 118 11.10 -9.74 -21.39
C ALA A 118 12.48 -9.08 -21.22
N TRP A 119 13.38 -9.69 -20.45
CA TRP A 119 14.67 -9.11 -20.06
C TRP A 119 15.54 -8.63 -21.21
N ASP A 120 15.58 -9.37 -22.34
CA ASP A 120 16.37 -9.02 -23.51
C ASP A 120 15.89 -7.72 -24.19
N HIS A 121 14.61 -7.41 -24.04
CA HIS A 121 13.98 -6.23 -24.64
C HIS A 121 13.70 -5.10 -23.64
N LYS A 122 13.56 -5.46 -22.37
CA LYS A 122 13.19 -4.54 -21.28
C LYS A 122 14.03 -4.80 -20.01
N PRO A 123 15.37 -4.66 -20.04
CA PRO A 123 16.26 -5.11 -18.97
C PRO A 123 16.08 -4.36 -17.63
N ALA A 124 15.55 -3.14 -17.67
CA ALA A 124 15.41 -2.29 -16.50
C ALA A 124 13.95 -2.21 -15.96
N THR A 125 13.09 -3.18 -16.33
CA THR A 125 11.70 -3.20 -15.86
C THR A 125 11.50 -4.21 -14.74
N SER A 126 10.57 -3.91 -13.83
CA SER A 126 10.18 -4.79 -12.73
C SER A 126 8.89 -5.54 -13.06
N THR A 127 8.77 -6.77 -12.55
CA THR A 127 7.51 -7.54 -12.52
C THR A 127 6.64 -7.16 -11.30
N ILE A 128 7.20 -6.42 -10.33
CA ILE A 128 6.47 -5.95 -9.15
C ILE A 128 5.48 -4.87 -9.58
N ASN A 129 4.20 -5.05 -9.25
CA ASN A 129 3.14 -4.11 -9.62
C ASN A 129 2.99 -2.98 -8.60
N CYS A 130 3.00 -3.33 -7.32
CA CYS A 130 2.86 -2.40 -6.21
C CYS A 130 3.71 -2.85 -5.02
N THR A 131 4.11 -1.91 -4.20
CA THR A 131 4.87 -2.15 -2.97
C THR A 131 4.40 -1.22 -1.85
N VAL A 132 4.82 -1.49 -0.64
CA VAL A 132 4.56 -0.66 0.52
C VAL A 132 5.88 -0.11 1.03
N SER A 133 5.93 1.20 1.27
CA SER A 133 7.06 1.84 1.93
C SER A 133 7.13 1.39 3.40
N GLY A 134 8.32 1.38 3.98
CA GLY A 134 8.46 1.27 5.42
C GLY A 134 7.89 2.48 6.15
N THR A 135 7.74 2.37 7.47
CA THR A 135 7.27 3.48 8.33
C THR A 135 8.08 4.75 8.07
N ILE A 136 7.37 5.87 7.96
CA ILE A 136 7.98 7.19 7.84
C ILE A 136 8.18 7.71 9.27
N THR A 137 9.42 7.91 9.70
CA THR A 137 9.68 8.52 10.99
C THR A 137 9.43 10.03 10.94
N ASP A 138 9.03 10.61 12.08
CA ASP A 138 8.68 12.03 12.19
C ASP A 138 9.93 12.94 12.18
N SER A 139 10.66 12.90 11.07
CA SER A 139 11.86 13.71 10.82
C SER A 139 11.96 14.11 9.35
N MET A 140 12.48 15.31 9.07
CA MET A 140 12.69 15.78 7.69
C MET A 140 13.60 14.86 6.88
N ASP A 141 14.65 14.33 7.52
CA ASP A 141 15.57 13.41 6.87
C ASP A 141 14.85 12.17 6.35
N ASP A 142 14.05 11.52 7.19
CA ASP A 142 13.35 10.31 6.80
C ASP A 142 12.21 10.59 5.81
N ILE A 143 11.47 11.68 5.99
CA ILE A 143 10.44 12.12 5.03
C ILE A 143 11.03 12.25 3.63
N LEU A 144 12.17 12.96 3.49
CA LEU A 144 12.82 13.17 2.20
C LEU A 144 13.49 11.91 1.66
N ARG A 145 14.06 11.07 2.53
CA ARG A 145 14.59 9.75 2.16
C ARG A 145 13.49 8.87 1.57
N LYS A 146 12.31 8.85 2.17
CA LYS A 146 11.16 8.10 1.67
C LYS A 146 10.60 8.68 0.35
N VAL A 147 10.66 9.99 0.14
CA VAL A 147 10.36 10.61 -1.18
C VAL A 147 11.34 10.11 -2.24
N HIS A 148 12.65 10.03 -1.91
CA HIS A 148 13.66 9.53 -2.83
C HIS A 148 13.41 8.05 -3.20
N GLU A 149 13.20 7.17 -2.21
CA GLU A 149 12.88 5.76 -2.41
C GLU A 149 11.63 5.60 -3.29
N ALA A 150 10.60 6.39 -3.01
CA ALA A 150 9.35 6.42 -3.78
C ALA A 150 9.58 6.82 -5.23
N GLY A 151 10.38 7.85 -5.47
CA GLY A 151 10.70 8.31 -6.83
C GLY A 151 11.37 7.23 -7.67
N LEU A 152 12.32 6.48 -7.10
CA LEU A 152 12.97 5.35 -7.78
C LEU A 152 11.99 4.20 -8.04
N THR A 153 11.13 3.90 -7.08
CA THR A 153 10.09 2.87 -7.19
C THR A 153 9.10 3.19 -8.31
N LEU A 154 8.59 4.42 -8.32
CA LEU A 154 7.66 4.90 -9.35
C LEU A 154 8.32 4.93 -10.75
N LYS A 155 9.60 5.34 -10.84
CA LYS A 155 10.38 5.28 -12.09
C LYS A 155 10.48 3.85 -12.62
N ALA A 156 10.67 2.86 -11.75
CA ALA A 156 10.64 1.44 -12.13
C ALA A 156 9.23 0.96 -12.53
N GLY A 157 8.22 1.81 -12.37
CA GLY A 157 6.82 1.56 -12.73
C GLY A 157 6.00 0.83 -11.68
N CYS A 158 6.50 0.72 -10.45
CA CYS A 158 5.75 0.16 -9.32
C CYS A 158 4.95 1.27 -8.64
N GLY A 159 3.69 0.96 -8.27
CA GLY A 159 2.94 1.80 -7.33
C GLY A 159 3.48 1.64 -5.91
N THR A 160 3.27 2.65 -5.05
CA THR A 160 3.74 2.57 -3.67
C THR A 160 2.72 3.13 -2.69
N GLY A 161 2.60 2.49 -1.53
CA GLY A 161 1.73 2.88 -0.43
C GLY A 161 2.54 3.36 0.78
N TYR A 162 1.97 4.29 1.55
CA TYR A 162 2.59 4.90 2.73
C TYR A 162 1.59 5.04 3.86
N GLU A 163 2.10 5.04 5.09
CA GLU A 163 1.39 5.41 6.30
C GLU A 163 1.88 6.79 6.77
N PHE A 164 0.97 7.78 6.78
CA PHE A 164 1.32 9.16 7.12
C PHE A 164 0.91 9.57 8.54
N SER A 165 0.19 8.73 9.29
CA SER A 165 -0.23 9.04 10.66
C SER A 165 0.93 9.12 11.65
N THR A 166 2.10 8.62 11.26
CA THR A 166 3.31 8.67 12.09
C THR A 166 3.95 10.06 12.13
N LEU A 167 3.49 10.98 11.29
CA LEU A 167 3.96 12.36 11.26
C LEU A 167 3.15 13.23 12.22
N ARG A 168 3.83 14.10 12.97
CA ARG A 168 3.19 15.00 13.94
C ARG A 168 2.13 15.91 13.30
N PRO A 169 1.05 16.21 14.02
CA PRO A 169 -0.04 16.99 13.48
C PRO A 169 0.34 18.45 13.23
N ARG A 170 -0.39 19.09 12.34
CA ARG A 170 -0.28 20.51 12.04
C ARG A 170 -0.31 21.35 13.30
N GLY A 171 0.60 22.31 13.40
CA GLY A 171 0.73 23.18 14.56
C GLY A 171 1.46 22.56 15.75
N ALA A 172 1.97 21.31 15.65
CA ALA A 172 2.85 20.78 16.67
C ALA A 172 4.22 21.47 16.61
N TYR A 173 4.81 21.72 17.78
CA TYR A 173 6.08 22.42 17.90
C TYR A 173 7.25 21.54 17.47
N VAL A 174 8.16 22.12 16.70
CA VAL A 174 9.39 21.47 16.21
C VAL A 174 10.57 22.10 16.93
N SER A 175 11.06 21.47 17.99
CA SER A 175 12.11 22.02 18.86
C SER A 175 13.41 22.35 18.12
N GLY A 176 13.80 21.53 17.13
CA GLY A 176 14.99 21.77 16.31
C GLY A 176 14.90 22.98 15.39
N ALA A 177 13.70 23.38 14.98
CA ALA A 177 13.45 24.52 14.09
C ALA A 177 12.95 25.75 14.82
N GLY A 178 12.57 25.66 16.11
CA GLY A 178 11.96 26.73 16.86
C GLY A 178 10.63 27.24 16.28
N SER A 179 9.90 26.38 15.56
CA SER A 179 8.68 26.73 14.83
C SER A 179 7.65 25.61 14.86
N TYR A 180 6.55 25.76 14.14
CA TYR A 180 5.44 24.81 14.11
C TYR A 180 5.38 24.10 12.76
N THR A 181 5.06 22.81 12.77
CA THR A 181 4.93 22.00 11.53
C THR A 181 3.66 22.34 10.76
N SER A 182 3.73 22.19 9.44
CA SER A 182 2.59 22.27 8.52
C SER A 182 1.70 21.03 8.50
N GLY A 183 2.15 19.93 9.13
CA GLY A 183 1.41 18.68 9.24
C GLY A 183 1.59 17.69 8.09
N PRO A 184 1.07 16.46 8.23
CA PRO A 184 1.26 15.35 7.29
C PRO A 184 0.83 15.67 5.86
N LEU A 185 -0.29 16.37 5.69
CA LEU A 185 -0.85 16.62 4.36
C LEU A 185 0.06 17.51 3.49
N SER A 186 0.79 18.44 4.11
CA SER A 186 1.77 19.26 3.40
C SER A 186 2.94 18.42 2.88
N PHE A 187 3.34 17.39 3.62
CA PHE A 187 4.35 16.44 3.14
C PHE A 187 3.78 15.55 2.04
N MET A 188 2.52 15.11 2.15
CA MET A 188 1.85 14.37 1.06
C MET A 188 1.81 15.17 -0.25
N ASP A 189 1.70 16.51 -0.20
CA ASP A 189 1.77 17.35 -1.40
C ASP A 189 3.14 17.23 -2.11
N ILE A 190 4.25 17.02 -1.38
CA ILE A 190 5.57 16.74 -1.97
C ILE A 190 5.56 15.41 -2.72
N TYR A 191 5.04 14.35 -2.11
CA TYR A 191 4.91 13.03 -2.73
C TYR A 191 4.00 13.07 -3.96
N ASP A 192 2.88 13.80 -3.89
CA ASP A 192 1.95 13.96 -5.01
C ASP A 192 2.61 14.63 -6.20
N LYS A 193 3.34 15.73 -5.96
CA LYS A 193 4.07 16.47 -7.00
C LYS A 193 5.21 15.66 -7.59
N MET A 194 5.97 14.96 -6.76
CA MET A 194 7.03 14.05 -7.20
C MET A 194 6.45 12.96 -8.10
N CYS A 195 5.38 12.28 -7.68
CA CYS A 195 4.72 11.23 -8.46
C CYS A 195 4.16 11.76 -9.79
N PHE A 196 3.59 12.96 -9.80
CA PHE A 196 3.14 13.61 -11.04
C PHE A 196 4.28 13.88 -12.00
N THR A 197 5.46 14.24 -11.48
CA THR A 197 6.63 14.61 -12.28
C THR A 197 7.40 13.40 -12.78
N VAL A 198 7.50 12.33 -11.95
CA VAL A 198 8.16 11.08 -12.31
C VAL A 198 7.20 10.21 -13.09
N SER A 199 7.18 10.36 -14.42
CA SER A 199 6.44 9.42 -15.26
C SER A 199 7.22 8.12 -15.41
N SER A 200 6.52 6.99 -15.26
CA SER A 200 7.13 5.68 -15.43
C SER A 200 7.53 5.41 -16.88
N ALA A 201 8.66 4.76 -17.07
CA ALA A 201 9.01 4.18 -18.37
C ALA A 201 7.86 3.27 -18.84
N GLY A 202 7.31 3.53 -20.04
CA GLY A 202 6.21 2.76 -20.60
C GLY A 202 4.81 3.35 -20.46
N GLY A 203 4.68 4.64 -20.15
CA GLY A 203 3.41 5.39 -20.27
C GLY A 203 2.37 5.12 -19.17
N ARG A 204 2.71 4.39 -18.10
CA ARG A 204 1.85 4.26 -16.92
C ARG A 204 2.04 5.47 -16.02
N ARG A 205 0.95 6.14 -15.67
CA ARG A 205 0.97 7.16 -14.61
C ARG A 205 1.37 6.52 -13.28
N GLY A 206 2.21 7.18 -12.50
CA GLY A 206 2.50 6.79 -11.13
C GLY A 206 1.19 6.69 -10.33
N ALA A 207 1.12 5.74 -9.41
CA ALA A 207 0.00 5.58 -8.50
C ALA A 207 0.53 5.43 -7.08
N GLN A 208 -0.05 6.17 -6.17
CA GLN A 208 0.29 6.14 -4.75
C GLN A 208 -0.95 5.87 -3.91
N MET A 209 -0.74 5.28 -2.75
CA MET A 209 -1.76 5.10 -1.71
C MET A 209 -1.24 5.72 -0.41
N GLY A 210 -2.08 6.51 0.24
CA GLY A 210 -1.82 7.04 1.57
C GLY A 210 -2.83 6.48 2.57
N THR A 211 -2.35 5.86 3.64
CA THR A 211 -3.18 5.47 4.78
C THR A 211 -3.06 6.50 5.89
N PHE A 212 -4.11 6.60 6.71
CA PHE A 212 -4.19 7.56 7.80
C PHE A 212 -5.05 7.06 8.95
N ASP A 213 -4.56 7.17 10.17
CA ASP A 213 -5.28 6.71 11.36
C ASP A 213 -6.48 7.60 11.70
N ILE A 214 -7.61 6.98 12.01
CA ILE A 214 -8.86 7.67 12.35
C ILE A 214 -8.76 8.50 13.65
N GLY A 215 -7.80 8.20 14.50
CA GLY A 215 -7.53 8.92 15.75
C GLY A 215 -6.47 10.02 15.62
N HIS A 216 -5.93 10.27 14.43
CA HIS A 216 -4.95 11.33 14.23
C HIS A 216 -5.59 12.74 14.30
N PRO A 217 -4.93 13.75 14.91
CA PRO A 217 -5.48 15.10 15.02
C PRO A 217 -5.92 15.75 13.70
N ASP A 218 -5.21 15.47 12.60
CA ASP A 218 -5.47 16.04 11.26
C ASP A 218 -6.40 15.19 10.39
N VAL A 219 -7.04 14.16 10.95
CA VAL A 219 -7.87 13.22 10.18
C VAL A 219 -9.01 13.90 9.42
N MET A 220 -9.60 14.95 9.97
CA MET A 220 -10.67 15.70 9.30
C MET A 220 -10.15 16.41 8.03
N GLU A 221 -8.93 16.94 8.08
CA GLU A 221 -8.27 17.54 6.91
C GLU A 221 -7.98 16.46 5.85
N PHE A 222 -7.48 15.28 6.28
CA PHE A 222 -7.25 14.16 5.39
C PHE A 222 -8.53 13.67 4.70
N ILE A 223 -9.63 13.51 5.42
CA ILE A 223 -10.94 13.12 4.86
C ILE A 223 -11.38 14.10 3.76
N ARG A 224 -11.10 15.40 3.93
CA ARG A 224 -11.52 16.46 3.01
C ARG A 224 -10.51 16.77 1.92
N ALA A 225 -9.31 16.23 1.98
CA ALA A 225 -8.19 16.61 1.12
C ALA A 225 -8.50 16.57 -0.38
N LYS A 226 -9.30 15.59 -0.82
CA LYS A 226 -9.69 15.43 -2.23
C LYS A 226 -10.88 16.29 -2.67
N ARG A 227 -11.54 16.97 -1.73
CA ARG A 227 -12.60 17.95 -2.07
C ARG A 227 -12.02 19.24 -2.64
N GLU A 228 -10.76 19.54 -2.33
CA GLU A 228 -10.04 20.65 -2.96
C GLU A 228 -9.65 20.28 -4.39
N ALA A 229 -10.06 21.09 -5.35
CA ALA A 229 -9.80 20.82 -6.75
C ALA A 229 -8.28 20.73 -7.03
N GLY A 230 -7.84 19.58 -7.46
CA GLY A 230 -6.44 19.37 -7.87
C GLY A 230 -5.49 18.87 -6.82
N ARG A 231 -5.87 18.77 -5.55
CA ARG A 231 -5.01 18.29 -4.47
C ARG A 231 -4.95 16.76 -4.42
N LEU A 232 -3.78 16.20 -4.14
CA LEU A 232 -3.49 14.77 -3.96
C LEU A 232 -4.05 13.85 -5.07
N ARG A 233 -3.94 14.28 -6.33
CA ARG A 233 -4.52 13.56 -7.49
C ARG A 233 -3.85 12.23 -7.76
N GLN A 234 -2.59 12.07 -7.38
CA GLN A 234 -1.82 10.85 -7.58
C GLN A 234 -2.01 9.84 -6.44
N PHE A 235 -2.77 10.20 -5.40
CA PHE A 235 -3.05 9.34 -4.26
C PHE A 235 -4.44 8.69 -4.32
N ASN A 236 -4.50 7.43 -3.95
CA ASN A 236 -5.67 6.84 -3.32
C ASN A 236 -5.54 7.06 -1.81
N LEU A 237 -6.60 7.51 -1.15
CA LEU A 237 -6.61 7.78 0.28
C LEU A 237 -7.43 6.72 1.00
N SER A 238 -6.90 6.19 2.11
CA SER A 238 -7.58 5.20 2.95
C SER A 238 -7.44 5.57 4.42
N LEU A 239 -8.49 5.29 5.20
CA LEU A 239 -8.47 5.45 6.64
C LEU A 239 -8.27 4.10 7.32
N LEU A 240 -7.43 4.07 8.34
CA LEU A 240 -7.30 2.96 9.27
C LEU A 240 -8.38 3.12 10.34
N ILE A 241 -9.40 2.30 10.26
CA ILE A 241 -10.58 2.34 11.13
C ILE A 241 -10.51 1.16 12.09
N SER A 242 -10.53 1.42 13.40
CA SER A 242 -10.53 0.39 14.43
C SER A 242 -11.95 -0.01 14.86
N ASP A 243 -12.05 -1.19 15.49
CA ASP A 243 -13.32 -1.68 16.04
C ASP A 243 -13.84 -0.75 17.13
N GLU A 244 -12.96 -0.17 17.95
CA GLU A 244 -13.32 0.80 19.00
C GLU A 244 -13.94 2.07 18.41
N PHE A 245 -13.43 2.54 17.25
CA PHE A 245 -14.05 3.65 16.55
C PHE A 245 -15.45 3.29 16.05
N MET A 246 -15.61 2.12 15.45
CA MET A 246 -16.93 1.65 14.97
C MET A 246 -17.92 1.49 16.11
N GLU A 247 -17.47 1.03 17.26
CA GLU A 247 -18.32 0.95 18.45
C GLU A 247 -18.69 2.34 18.99
N ALA A 248 -17.75 3.30 18.99
CA ALA A 248 -18.02 4.69 19.33
C ALA A 248 -19.03 5.33 18.36
N VAL A 249 -18.98 5.00 17.07
CA VAL A 249 -19.97 5.45 16.07
C VAL A 249 -21.37 4.90 16.38
N LYS A 250 -21.48 3.59 16.68
CA LYS A 250 -22.76 2.93 17.01
C LYS A 250 -23.40 3.51 18.27
N GLN A 251 -22.58 3.78 19.29
CA GLN A 251 -23.02 4.27 20.61
C GLN A 251 -23.09 5.81 20.68
N ASP A 252 -22.83 6.51 19.59
CA ASP A 252 -22.74 7.99 19.51
C ASP A 252 -21.85 8.61 20.60
N LYS A 253 -20.68 7.98 20.82
CA LYS A 253 -19.68 8.43 21.79
C LYS A 253 -18.72 9.45 21.19
N ASP A 254 -17.99 10.13 22.08
CA ASP A 254 -16.85 10.94 21.70
C ASP A 254 -15.68 10.05 21.27
N TRP A 255 -14.94 10.50 20.26
CA TRP A 255 -13.71 9.94 19.77
C TRP A 255 -12.55 10.89 20.03
N THR A 256 -11.45 10.33 20.54
CA THR A 256 -10.26 11.12 20.92
C THR A 256 -9.30 11.20 19.75
N LEU A 257 -8.91 12.42 19.39
CA LEU A 257 -7.85 12.69 18.43
C LEU A 257 -6.56 12.99 19.20
N SER A 258 -5.56 12.14 19.06
CA SER A 258 -4.33 12.18 19.83
C SER A 258 -3.12 11.78 19.01
N PHE A 259 -1.93 12.20 19.47
CA PHE A 259 -0.66 11.89 18.83
C PHE A 259 0.41 11.59 19.89
N PRO A 260 1.37 10.69 19.63
CA PRO A 260 2.43 10.35 20.57
C PRO A 260 3.17 11.55 21.16
N LEU A 261 3.45 11.43 22.43
CA LEU A 261 4.16 12.43 23.22
C LEU A 261 5.59 11.95 23.48
N LEU A 262 6.58 12.73 23.08
CA LEU A 262 7.95 12.42 23.41
C LEU A 262 8.24 12.67 24.90
N ALA A 263 9.05 11.82 25.51
CA ALA A 263 9.44 11.95 26.93
C ALA A 263 10.04 13.33 27.26
N LYS A 264 10.86 13.88 26.36
CA LYS A 264 11.43 15.22 26.49
C LYS A 264 10.36 16.33 26.47
N GLU A 265 9.33 16.18 25.67
CA GLU A 265 8.22 17.14 25.56
C GLU A 265 7.34 17.06 26.82
N ALA A 266 7.06 15.84 27.30
CA ALA A 266 6.32 15.65 28.55
C ALA A 266 7.03 16.30 29.74
N ALA A 267 8.33 16.13 29.84
CA ALA A 267 9.16 16.73 30.89
C ALA A 267 9.21 18.25 30.80
N GLN A 268 9.41 18.79 29.59
CA GLN A 268 9.49 20.23 29.33
C GLN A 268 8.15 20.94 29.64
N ASP A 269 7.05 20.36 29.23
CA ASP A 269 5.70 20.91 29.43
C ASP A 269 5.10 20.51 30.79
N ARG A 270 5.80 19.72 31.61
CA ARG A 270 5.36 19.20 32.92
C ARG A 270 4.00 18.51 32.83
N ILE A 271 3.81 17.65 31.84
CA ILE A 271 2.55 16.97 31.61
C ILE A 271 2.36 15.85 32.63
N ASP A 272 1.22 15.86 33.30
CA ASP A 272 0.78 14.75 34.15
C ASP A 272 0.25 13.61 33.27
N LEU A 273 0.99 12.51 33.22
CA LEU A 273 0.65 11.32 32.42
C LEU A 273 -0.58 10.58 32.93
N ASN A 274 -1.01 10.84 34.18
CA ASN A 274 -2.22 10.24 34.76
C ASN A 274 -3.48 11.04 34.46
N ASN A 275 -3.34 12.20 33.85
CA ASN A 275 -4.48 13.03 33.51
C ASN A 275 -5.15 12.54 32.21
N SER A 276 -6.27 11.82 32.33
CA SER A 276 -7.05 11.26 31.20
C SER A 276 -7.74 12.31 30.31
N ASP A 277 -7.73 13.58 30.70
CA ASP A 277 -8.19 14.66 29.83
C ASP A 277 -7.09 15.17 28.89
N LEU A 278 -5.83 14.91 29.22
CA LEU A 278 -4.66 15.34 28.46
C LEU A 278 -3.98 14.18 27.73
N ILE A 279 -4.07 12.96 28.25
CA ILE A 279 -3.35 11.79 27.78
C ILE A 279 -4.31 10.65 27.44
N ALA A 280 -4.09 10.05 26.28
CA ALA A 280 -4.67 8.77 25.90
C ALA A 280 -3.52 7.76 25.68
N TRP A 281 -3.73 6.51 26.08
CA TRP A 281 -2.81 5.42 25.82
C TRP A 281 -3.28 4.67 24.58
N ARG A 282 -2.35 4.43 23.62
CA ARG A 282 -2.70 3.81 22.33
C ARG A 282 -1.61 2.86 21.86
N GLN A 283 -2.00 1.84 21.11
CA GLN A 283 -1.06 1.07 20.31
C GLN A 283 -0.46 1.98 19.21
N TRP A 284 0.86 1.96 19.09
CA TRP A 284 1.58 2.80 18.14
C TRP A 284 2.86 2.11 17.68
N PRO A 285 3.31 2.31 16.42
CA PRO A 285 4.64 1.87 16.01
C PRO A 285 5.72 2.45 16.93
N THR A 286 6.49 1.57 17.56
CA THR A 286 7.49 1.98 18.56
C THR A 286 8.71 2.61 17.90
N HIS A 287 9.18 3.71 18.46
CA HIS A 287 10.47 4.32 18.17
C HIS A 287 11.05 4.98 19.42
N ASP A 288 12.33 5.32 19.37
CA ASP A 288 13.03 5.90 20.52
C ASP A 288 12.40 7.23 20.98
N GLY A 289 12.39 7.41 22.30
CA GLY A 289 11.93 8.64 22.94
C GLY A 289 10.43 8.70 23.26
N LEU A 290 9.64 7.68 22.93
CA LEU A 290 8.25 7.55 23.35
C LEU A 290 8.13 7.08 24.80
N ILE A 291 6.98 7.37 25.43
CA ILE A 291 6.65 6.93 26.78
C ILE A 291 5.73 5.72 26.66
N HIS A 292 6.14 4.61 27.25
CA HIS A 292 5.39 3.36 27.20
C HIS A 292 4.74 3.04 28.57
N SER A 293 3.53 2.48 28.51
CA SER A 293 2.89 1.83 29.66
C SER A 293 3.45 0.40 29.84
N ASP A 294 3.15 -0.23 30.98
CA ASP A 294 3.46 -1.64 31.24
C ASP A 294 2.76 -2.57 30.23
N ALA A 295 1.66 -2.16 29.63
CA ALA A 295 0.94 -2.89 28.58
C ALA A 295 1.52 -2.67 27.17
N GLY A 296 2.60 -1.89 27.02
CA GLY A 296 3.24 -1.60 25.76
C GLY A 296 2.53 -0.54 24.90
N GLU A 297 1.52 0.13 25.46
CA GLU A 297 0.88 1.28 24.79
C GLU A 297 1.73 2.54 24.93
N VAL A 298 1.55 3.48 24.01
CA VAL A 298 2.28 4.75 23.97
C VAL A 298 1.40 5.87 24.51
N ALA A 299 1.97 6.74 25.35
CA ALA A 299 1.32 7.95 25.82
C ALA A 299 1.13 8.93 24.64
N CYS A 300 -0.11 9.29 24.39
CA CYS A 300 -0.49 10.24 23.33
C CYS A 300 -1.15 11.49 23.94
N ARG A 301 -0.66 12.67 23.55
CA ARG A 301 -1.31 13.94 23.89
C ARG A 301 -2.65 14.03 23.18
N ILE A 302 -3.72 14.34 23.90
CA ILE A 302 -5.05 14.61 23.35
C ILE A 302 -5.06 16.04 22.79
N TYR A 303 -5.38 16.15 21.50
CA TYR A 303 -5.53 17.42 20.81
C TYR A 303 -6.99 17.86 20.79
N ARG A 304 -7.92 16.91 20.65
CA ARG A 304 -9.35 17.20 20.57
C ARG A 304 -10.18 15.94 20.80
N LYS A 305 -11.37 16.10 21.37
CA LYS A 305 -12.45 15.11 21.37
C LYS A 305 -13.52 15.54 20.36
N ILE A 306 -14.07 14.62 19.59
CA ILE A 306 -15.10 14.87 18.56
C ILE A 306 -16.09 13.72 18.56
N ARG A 307 -17.37 13.97 18.29
CA ARG A 307 -18.35 12.88 18.12
C ARG A 307 -17.91 11.92 17.00
N ALA A 308 -17.80 10.63 17.30
CA ALA A 308 -17.41 9.62 16.33
C ALA A 308 -18.37 9.63 15.11
N ARG A 309 -19.65 9.80 15.32
CA ARG A 309 -20.66 9.94 14.27
C ARG A 309 -20.34 11.08 13.30
N ARG A 310 -19.87 12.21 13.79
CA ARG A 310 -19.49 13.34 12.94
C ARG A 310 -18.32 13.04 12.00
N LEU A 311 -17.32 12.25 12.47
CA LEU A 311 -16.24 11.78 11.60
C LEU A 311 -16.77 10.81 10.57
N TRP A 312 -17.62 9.86 10.99
CA TRP A 312 -18.23 8.89 10.10
C TRP A 312 -19.04 9.56 8.99
N ASP A 313 -19.90 10.53 9.34
CA ASP A 313 -20.69 11.28 8.35
C ASP A 313 -19.80 12.06 7.38
N ALA A 314 -18.65 12.59 7.85
CA ALA A 314 -17.69 13.27 6.99
C ALA A 314 -17.00 12.30 6.02
N ILE A 315 -16.71 11.08 6.45
CA ILE A 315 -16.17 10.01 5.59
C ILE A 315 -17.20 9.67 4.52
N MET A 316 -18.44 9.33 4.92
CA MET A 316 -19.50 8.96 3.99
C MET A 316 -19.83 10.07 2.98
N ALA A 317 -19.72 11.31 3.38
CA ALA A 317 -19.91 12.45 2.48
C ALA A 317 -18.72 12.74 1.56
N SER A 318 -17.56 12.08 1.77
CA SER A 318 -16.33 12.25 0.97
C SER A 318 -16.03 11.08 0.06
N THR A 319 -16.76 9.98 0.21
CA THR A 319 -16.73 8.78 -0.63
C THR A 319 -17.69 8.95 -1.80
#